data_f793f4d04bf8360bdcd7976b0438f0f8
#
_entry.id   f793f4d04bf8360bdcd7976b0438f0f8
#
_cell.length_a   1.000
_cell.length_b   1.000
_cell.length_c   1.000
_cell.angle_alpha   90.00
_cell.angle_beta   90.00
_cell.angle_gamma   90.00
#
_symmetry.space_group_name_H-M   'P 1'
#
loop_
_entity.id
_entity.type
_entity.pdbx_description
1 polymer ?
#
loop_
_entity_poly.entity_id
_entity_poly.type
_entity_poly.pdbx_seq_one_letter_code
_entity_poly.pdbx_strand_id
1 'polypeptide(L)'
;MADARTTSVEQRAKDQPRGATGALVFADGRVAWGQGFGAEGAAVGELCFHTAMTGYQEVMTDPSFAKQVVAFTFPHIGNVGTNDDDHEASDPHALGCIVREVVTGASNYRSTSDFADWMGAGGRIGLSGLDTRALTQLVRREGPPTVVIAHMANGEFDLEALRAQAKGWPGLEGMDLAKEVSREQVENWSGGKHVLDLPEGPSTTLGMSGEGDARSQKEPIIPSAVEGPHVVAIDYGAKRNIFRNLVEAGARVTILPATATYDEIVAHAPDGIFLSNGPGDPAATGEYAVPVIRQLLETKLPLFGICLGHQLLALAVGGRTAKMFQGHRGANHPVKRVLDGRVEITSMNHGFAVEREGLPATVRETHVSLFDGSNCGLELTDRPAFSVQYHPEASPGPMDSLYLFEKFVGMMR
;
A
#
# COMPACT_ATOMS: atom_id res chain seq x y z
N MET A 1 34.77 -12.51 13.79
CA MET A 1 35.15 -11.68 12.65
C MET A 1 34.00 -10.74 12.37
N ALA A 2 34.03 -9.50 12.86
CA ALA A 2 33.05 -8.48 12.56
C ALA A 2 33.16 -8.14 11.07
N ASP A 3 32.05 -8.22 10.36
CA ASP A 3 31.95 -8.10 8.91
C ASP A 3 32.42 -6.70 8.48
N ALA A 4 33.47 -6.63 7.68
CA ALA A 4 34.06 -5.38 7.14
C ALA A 4 33.07 -4.52 6.34
N ARG A 5 31.88 -5.04 6.02
CA ARG A 5 30.81 -4.34 5.31
C ARG A 5 29.92 -3.49 6.22
N THR A 6 29.83 -3.83 7.51
CA THR A 6 29.09 -3.04 8.51
C THR A 6 29.85 -1.74 8.82
N THR A 7 31.18 -1.78 8.78
CA THR A 7 32.05 -0.61 9.01
C THR A 7 31.88 0.48 7.94
N SER A 8 31.41 0.19 6.74
CA SER A 8 31.28 1.18 5.66
C SER A 8 30.11 2.17 5.84
N VAL A 9 29.06 1.78 6.54
CA VAL A 9 27.94 2.68 6.87
C VAL A 9 28.26 3.53 8.09
N GLU A 10 28.89 2.93 9.10
CA GLU A 10 29.28 3.63 10.32
C GLU A 10 30.46 4.61 10.11
N GLN A 11 31.42 4.28 9.25
CA GLN A 11 32.56 5.15 8.94
C GLN A 11 32.22 6.34 8.05
N ARG A 12 31.17 6.23 7.19
CA ARG A 12 30.68 7.33 6.35
C ARG A 12 29.86 8.38 7.13
N ALA A 13 29.53 8.14 8.38
CA ALA A 13 28.73 9.05 9.20
C ALA A 13 29.47 10.33 9.65
N LYS A 14 30.76 10.47 9.41
CA LYS A 14 31.53 11.60 9.95
C LYS A 14 31.80 12.74 8.98
N ASP A 15 31.86 12.47 7.67
CA ASP A 15 32.19 13.50 6.69
C ASP A 15 31.19 13.44 5.52
N GLN A 16 30.54 14.57 5.23
CA GLN A 16 29.69 14.70 4.06
C GLN A 16 30.54 14.55 2.78
N PRO A 17 30.21 13.61 1.87
CA PRO A 17 30.90 13.50 0.59
C PRO A 17 30.71 14.77 -0.25
N ARG A 18 31.77 15.18 -0.94
CA ARG A 18 31.71 16.34 -1.82
C ARG A 18 30.63 16.16 -2.88
N GLY A 19 29.71 17.12 -2.96
CA GLY A 19 28.61 17.12 -3.93
C GLY A 19 27.37 16.28 -3.51
N ALA A 20 27.32 15.74 -2.29
CA ALA A 20 26.10 15.10 -1.79
C ALA A 20 25.00 16.14 -1.57
N THR A 21 23.85 15.93 -2.19
CA THR A 21 22.64 16.77 -2.06
C THR A 21 21.51 16.07 -1.31
N GLY A 22 21.72 14.81 -0.92
CA GLY A 22 20.76 14.01 -0.17
C GLY A 22 21.33 13.40 1.10
N ALA A 23 20.54 13.37 2.17
CA ALA A 23 20.91 12.77 3.44
C ALA A 23 19.76 11.94 4.03
N LEU A 24 20.08 10.73 4.51
CA LEU A 24 19.20 9.93 5.36
C LEU A 24 19.76 9.96 6.79
N VAL A 25 19.07 10.63 7.69
CA VAL A 25 19.53 10.87 9.08
C VAL A 25 18.73 9.99 10.02
N PHE A 26 19.40 9.13 10.79
CA PHE A 26 18.78 8.23 11.74
C PHE A 26 18.65 8.85 13.14
N ALA A 27 17.66 8.41 13.90
CA ALA A 27 17.44 8.87 15.27
C ALA A 27 18.63 8.58 16.21
N ASP A 28 19.44 7.56 15.93
CA ASP A 28 20.67 7.23 16.67
C ASP A 28 21.89 8.09 16.26
N GLY A 29 21.70 8.99 15.29
CA GLY A 29 22.73 9.93 14.82
C GLY A 29 23.52 9.46 13.62
N ARG A 30 23.35 8.23 13.13
CA ARG A 30 23.92 7.76 11.86
C ARG A 30 23.42 8.63 10.70
N VAL A 31 24.24 8.79 9.66
CA VAL A 31 23.87 9.49 8.42
C VAL A 31 24.33 8.67 7.22
N ALA A 32 23.44 8.45 6.27
CA ALA A 32 23.77 7.91 4.96
C ALA A 32 23.59 8.99 3.90
N TRP A 33 24.61 9.19 3.07
CA TRP A 33 24.68 10.25 2.07
C TRP A 33 24.35 9.73 0.67
N GLY A 34 23.67 10.55 -0.13
CA GLY A 34 23.34 10.25 -1.52
C GLY A 34 23.10 11.51 -2.33
N GLN A 35 22.46 11.32 -3.47
CA GLN A 35 21.98 12.41 -4.33
C GLN A 35 20.48 12.56 -4.15
N GLY A 36 20.04 13.77 -3.85
CA GLY A 36 18.62 14.09 -3.78
C GLY A 36 17.99 14.23 -5.16
N PHE A 37 16.73 13.87 -5.27
CA PHE A 37 15.86 14.14 -6.42
C PHE A 37 14.42 14.39 -5.94
N GLY A 38 13.55 14.85 -6.83
CA GLY A 38 12.20 15.27 -6.44
C GLY A 38 12.20 16.59 -5.67
N ALA A 39 11.33 16.73 -4.67
CA ALA A 39 11.22 17.96 -3.89
C ALA A 39 12.43 18.20 -2.98
N GLU A 40 12.77 19.47 -2.74
CA GLU A 40 13.70 19.87 -1.69
C GLU A 40 12.99 19.96 -0.33
N GLY A 41 13.76 19.75 0.75
CA GLY A 41 13.29 19.83 2.13
C GLY A 41 13.66 18.63 2.97
N ALA A 42 12.92 18.41 4.06
CA ALA A 42 13.11 17.29 4.97
C ALA A 42 11.79 16.74 5.47
N ALA A 43 11.72 15.41 5.65
CA ALA A 43 10.54 14.73 6.19
C ALA A 43 10.97 13.62 7.16
N VAL A 44 10.26 13.49 8.30
CA VAL A 44 10.52 12.47 9.32
C VAL A 44 9.50 11.34 9.24
N GLY A 45 9.97 10.09 9.33
CA GLY A 45 9.10 8.92 9.35
C GLY A 45 9.83 7.62 9.64
N GLU A 46 9.13 6.52 9.51
CA GLU A 46 9.67 5.16 9.67
C GLU A 46 10.29 4.68 8.36
N LEU A 47 11.53 4.20 8.40
CA LEU A 47 12.17 3.58 7.24
C LEU A 47 11.64 2.16 7.06
N CYS A 48 11.09 1.88 5.89
CA CYS A 48 10.74 0.53 5.48
C CYS A 48 11.46 0.17 4.16
N PHE A 49 11.37 -1.09 3.74
CA PHE A 49 11.84 -1.51 2.42
C PHE A 49 10.70 -2.18 1.64
N HIS A 50 10.78 -2.15 0.33
CA HIS A 50 9.81 -2.81 -0.54
C HIS A 50 10.52 -3.70 -1.56
N THR A 51 10.06 -4.95 -1.71
CA THR A 51 10.76 -5.98 -2.51
C THR A 51 10.22 -6.16 -3.92
N ALA A 52 9.14 -5.48 -4.31
CA ALA A 52 8.62 -5.54 -5.68
C ALA A 52 9.63 -4.98 -6.69
N MET A 53 9.66 -5.58 -7.88
CA MET A 53 10.51 -5.16 -8.99
C MET A 53 9.85 -4.09 -9.87
N THR A 54 8.55 -3.91 -9.74
CA THR A 54 7.69 -2.98 -10.52
C THR A 54 6.71 -2.29 -9.59
N GLY A 55 5.98 -1.30 -10.09
CA GLY A 55 4.91 -0.66 -9.34
C GLY A 55 5.37 0.36 -8.31
N TYR A 56 6.46 1.06 -8.60
CA TYR A 56 6.97 2.07 -7.66
C TYR A 56 6.00 3.27 -7.51
N GLN A 57 5.24 3.62 -8.56
CA GLN A 57 4.23 4.69 -8.48
C GLN A 57 3.05 4.26 -7.62
N GLU A 58 2.57 3.04 -7.78
CA GLU A 58 1.52 2.43 -6.95
C GLU A 58 1.96 2.39 -5.48
N VAL A 59 3.21 1.99 -5.20
CA VAL A 59 3.77 2.00 -3.85
C VAL A 59 3.81 3.41 -3.26
N MET A 60 4.26 4.41 -4.02
CA MET A 60 4.34 5.79 -3.54
C MET A 60 2.96 6.41 -3.29
N THR A 61 1.94 5.98 -4.02
CA THR A 61 0.55 6.47 -3.91
C THR A 61 -0.33 5.62 -3.00
N ASP A 62 0.12 4.44 -2.54
CA ASP A 62 -0.60 3.60 -1.57
C ASP A 62 -0.68 4.31 -0.21
N PRO A 63 -1.89 4.66 0.29
CA PRO A 63 -2.04 5.32 1.58
C PRO A 63 -1.45 4.56 2.76
N SER A 64 -1.33 3.23 2.66
CA SER A 64 -0.73 2.39 3.70
C SER A 64 0.75 2.73 3.99
N PHE A 65 1.42 3.49 3.10
CA PHE A 65 2.79 4.00 3.34
C PHE A 65 2.82 5.41 3.98
N ALA A 66 1.71 5.95 4.45
CA ALA A 66 1.72 7.25 5.12
C ALA A 66 2.71 7.28 6.29
N LYS A 67 3.46 8.38 6.42
CA LYS A 67 4.55 8.57 7.39
C LYS A 67 5.72 7.56 7.25
N GLN A 68 5.89 6.94 6.09
CA GLN A 68 7.01 6.02 5.83
C GLN A 68 7.92 6.52 4.72
N VAL A 69 9.22 6.17 4.83
CA VAL A 69 10.24 6.34 3.80
C VAL A 69 10.56 4.97 3.22
N VAL A 70 10.35 4.79 1.91
CA VAL A 70 10.42 3.48 1.26
C VAL A 70 11.77 3.26 0.60
N ALA A 71 12.56 2.30 1.07
CA ALA A 71 13.76 1.84 0.38
C ALA A 71 13.40 0.75 -0.63
N PHE A 72 13.49 1.03 -1.92
CA PHE A 72 13.28 0.05 -2.96
C PHE A 72 14.48 -0.89 -3.08
N THR A 73 14.25 -2.20 -2.97
CA THR A 73 15.33 -3.19 -3.10
C THR A 73 15.71 -3.42 -4.56
N PHE A 74 14.81 -3.16 -5.50
CA PHE A 74 15.11 -3.20 -6.92
C PHE A 74 15.98 -2.00 -7.30
N PRO A 75 17.14 -2.21 -7.95
CA PRO A 75 18.14 -1.15 -8.10
C PRO A 75 17.73 -0.06 -9.11
N HIS A 76 17.01 -0.42 -10.18
CA HIS A 76 16.66 0.50 -11.26
C HIS A 76 15.20 0.93 -11.17
N ILE A 77 14.98 2.19 -10.84
CA ILE A 77 13.67 2.82 -10.70
C ILE A 77 13.57 3.97 -11.70
N GLY A 78 12.37 4.23 -12.22
CA GLY A 78 12.08 5.35 -13.13
C GLY A 78 11.85 4.96 -14.58
N ASN A 79 12.29 3.78 -15.01
CA ASN A 79 12.22 3.32 -16.40
C ASN A 79 10.80 3.22 -16.98
N VAL A 80 9.78 2.99 -16.16
CA VAL A 80 8.36 3.01 -16.57
C VAL A 80 7.84 4.44 -16.69
N GLY A 81 8.47 5.41 -16.02
CA GLY A 81 7.92 6.74 -15.82
C GLY A 81 6.74 6.73 -14.84
N THR A 82 5.85 7.68 -14.98
CA THR A 82 4.59 7.76 -14.24
C THR A 82 3.44 8.03 -15.19
N ASN A 83 2.22 7.68 -14.80
CA ASN A 83 1.00 7.87 -15.58
C ASN A 83 -0.24 7.92 -14.67
N ASP A 84 -1.39 8.29 -15.21
CA ASP A 84 -2.62 8.47 -14.42
C ASP A 84 -3.29 7.15 -14.00
N ASP A 85 -2.97 6.03 -14.65
CA ASP A 85 -3.58 4.72 -14.38
C ASP A 85 -2.99 4.04 -13.15
N ASP A 86 -1.68 4.23 -12.91
CA ASP A 86 -0.91 3.56 -11.85
C ASP A 86 -1.01 4.31 -10.49
N HIS A 87 -2.03 5.12 -10.29
CA HIS A 87 -2.32 5.80 -9.03
C HIS A 87 -3.26 4.98 -8.16
N GLU A 88 -2.84 4.73 -6.92
CA GLU A 88 -3.68 4.11 -5.89
C GLU A 88 -4.44 5.13 -5.02
N ALA A 89 -3.98 6.38 -5.02
CA ALA A 89 -4.67 7.55 -4.46
C ALA A 89 -4.39 8.78 -5.31
N SER A 90 -5.07 9.92 -5.04
CA SER A 90 -4.88 11.19 -5.76
C SER A 90 -3.48 11.76 -5.61
N ASP A 91 -2.88 11.57 -4.43
CA ASP A 91 -1.60 12.13 -4.04
C ASP A 91 -0.64 11.04 -3.56
N PRO A 92 0.68 11.23 -3.67
CA PRO A 92 1.65 10.34 -3.04
C PRO A 92 1.52 10.40 -1.52
N HIS A 93 1.39 9.26 -0.84
CA HIS A 93 1.29 9.17 0.61
C HIS A 93 2.60 8.82 1.30
N ALA A 94 3.48 8.03 0.66
CA ALA A 94 4.82 7.83 1.17
C ALA A 94 5.57 9.18 1.26
N LEU A 95 6.33 9.40 2.33
CA LEU A 95 7.09 10.65 2.54
C LEU A 95 8.20 10.85 1.51
N GLY A 96 8.76 9.75 1.04
CA GLY A 96 9.81 9.73 0.05
C GLY A 96 10.32 8.34 -0.21
N CYS A 97 11.29 8.23 -1.12
CA CYS A 97 11.89 6.95 -1.45
C CYS A 97 13.41 6.99 -1.51
N ILE A 98 14.00 5.82 -1.36
CA ILE A 98 15.45 5.60 -1.46
C ILE A 98 15.67 4.54 -2.52
N VAL A 99 16.54 4.86 -3.49
CA VAL A 99 16.91 3.98 -4.60
C VAL A 99 18.42 3.82 -4.68
N ARG A 100 18.86 2.68 -5.22
CA ARG A 100 20.27 2.38 -5.31
C ARG A 100 20.97 3.18 -6.42
N GLU A 101 20.41 3.08 -7.63
CA GLU A 101 20.96 3.73 -8.81
C GLU A 101 20.29 5.08 -9.04
N VAL A 102 20.89 5.92 -9.87
CA VAL A 102 20.27 7.16 -10.31
C VAL A 102 18.98 6.83 -11.05
N VAL A 103 17.93 7.60 -10.77
CA VAL A 103 16.63 7.44 -11.46
C VAL A 103 16.85 7.65 -12.96
N THR A 104 16.45 6.69 -13.76
CA THR A 104 16.55 6.75 -15.21
C THR A 104 15.37 7.48 -15.82
N GLY A 105 15.58 8.15 -16.94
CA GLY A 105 14.49 8.69 -17.76
C GLY A 105 13.54 7.57 -18.23
N ALA A 106 12.30 7.93 -18.42
CA ALA A 106 11.26 6.99 -18.82
C ALA A 106 11.51 6.45 -20.24
N SER A 107 11.29 5.14 -20.40
CA SER A 107 11.41 4.44 -21.69
C SER A 107 10.18 3.58 -22.02
N ASN A 108 9.11 3.69 -21.25
CA ASN A 108 7.88 2.95 -21.42
C ASN A 108 6.83 3.80 -22.16
N TYR A 109 6.05 3.19 -23.06
CA TYR A 109 5.02 3.87 -23.84
C TYR A 109 3.87 4.47 -22.99
N ARG A 110 3.68 3.98 -21.77
CA ARG A 110 2.66 4.49 -20.82
C ARG A 110 3.10 5.75 -20.08
N SER A 111 4.38 6.13 -20.19
CA SER A 111 4.89 7.28 -19.44
C SER A 111 4.28 8.58 -19.92
N THR A 112 3.76 9.36 -19.00
CA THR A 112 3.32 10.75 -19.19
C THR A 112 4.27 11.75 -18.53
N SER A 113 5.10 11.30 -17.55
CA SER A 113 6.09 12.12 -16.86
C SER A 113 7.23 11.25 -16.33
N ASP A 114 8.42 11.85 -16.18
CA ASP A 114 9.53 11.20 -15.48
C ASP A 114 9.26 11.09 -13.97
N PHE A 115 9.73 10.00 -13.35
CA PHE A 115 9.49 9.73 -11.94
C PHE A 115 10.05 10.82 -11.02
N ALA A 116 11.23 11.37 -11.31
CA ALA A 116 11.83 12.41 -10.49
C ALA A 116 11.00 13.71 -10.52
N ASP A 117 10.50 14.10 -11.70
CA ASP A 117 9.66 15.28 -11.88
C ASP A 117 8.31 15.11 -11.18
N TRP A 118 7.71 13.92 -11.31
CA TRP A 118 6.46 13.57 -10.62
C TRP A 118 6.60 13.60 -9.10
N MET A 119 7.72 13.06 -8.55
CA MET A 119 8.04 13.16 -7.12
C MET A 119 8.14 14.61 -6.67
N GLY A 120 8.82 15.46 -7.46
CA GLY A 120 8.95 16.89 -7.19
C GLY A 120 7.60 17.62 -7.17
N ALA A 121 6.76 17.37 -8.18
CA ALA A 121 5.42 17.93 -8.28
C ALA A 121 4.52 17.50 -7.11
N GLY A 122 4.65 16.26 -6.64
CA GLY A 122 3.95 15.73 -5.48
C GLY A 122 4.56 16.12 -4.12
N GLY A 123 5.59 16.96 -4.08
CA GLY A 123 6.26 17.38 -2.85
C GLY A 123 6.99 16.25 -2.12
N ARG A 124 7.44 15.20 -2.83
CA ARG A 124 8.09 14.02 -2.25
C ARG A 124 9.58 14.02 -2.51
N ILE A 125 10.33 13.57 -1.51
CA ILE A 125 11.79 13.57 -1.50
C ILE A 125 12.28 12.20 -1.95
N GLY A 126 13.23 12.17 -2.88
CA GLY A 126 13.92 10.97 -3.30
C GLY A 126 15.42 11.04 -2.99
N LEU A 127 16.03 9.90 -2.66
CA LEU A 127 17.47 9.76 -2.52
C LEU A 127 17.98 8.62 -3.40
N SER A 128 18.99 8.87 -4.20
CA SER A 128 19.71 7.86 -4.99
C SER A 128 21.17 7.70 -4.54
N GLY A 129 21.79 6.59 -4.93
CA GLY A 129 23.18 6.30 -4.60
C GLY A 129 23.40 5.67 -3.21
N LEU A 130 22.33 5.26 -2.51
CA LEU A 130 22.43 4.58 -1.22
C LEU A 130 22.45 3.05 -1.38
N ASP A 131 23.14 2.36 -0.48
CA ASP A 131 23.11 0.89 -0.43
C ASP A 131 21.78 0.40 0.17
N THR A 132 20.76 0.26 -0.67
CA THR A 132 19.41 -0.20 -0.26
C THR A 132 19.43 -1.63 0.30
N ARG A 133 20.41 -2.47 -0.10
CA ARG A 133 20.61 -3.80 0.50
C ARG A 133 21.08 -3.68 1.94
N ALA A 134 22.03 -2.80 2.25
CA ALA A 134 22.49 -2.55 3.62
C ALA A 134 21.35 -2.00 4.48
N LEU A 135 20.52 -1.07 3.96
CA LEU A 135 19.34 -0.53 4.63
C LEU A 135 18.32 -1.64 4.92
N THR A 136 18.04 -2.52 3.95
CA THR A 136 17.14 -3.67 4.13
C THR A 136 17.66 -4.61 5.23
N GLN A 137 18.96 -4.92 5.25
CA GLN A 137 19.56 -5.75 6.27
C GLN A 137 19.51 -5.08 7.66
N LEU A 138 19.65 -3.76 7.73
CA LEU A 138 19.51 -2.98 8.96
C LEU A 138 18.09 -3.12 9.51
N VAL A 139 17.06 -2.85 8.70
CA VAL A 139 15.66 -2.99 9.11
C VAL A 139 15.35 -4.42 9.59
N ARG A 140 15.91 -5.43 8.92
CA ARG A 140 15.72 -6.83 9.32
C ARG A 140 16.38 -7.21 10.66
N ARG A 141 17.47 -6.56 11.03
CA ARG A 141 18.20 -6.84 12.26
C ARG A 141 17.73 -6.01 13.44
N GLU A 142 17.40 -4.75 13.21
CA GLU A 142 17.18 -3.74 14.25
C GLU A 142 15.70 -3.30 14.33
N GLY A 143 14.86 -3.75 13.40
CA GLY A 143 13.50 -3.22 13.19
C GLY A 143 13.52 -1.95 12.34
N PRO A 144 12.34 -1.43 11.97
CA PRO A 144 12.21 -0.21 11.18
C PRO A 144 12.65 1.02 11.99
N PRO A 145 13.77 1.69 11.64
CA PRO A 145 14.24 2.85 12.38
C PRO A 145 13.48 4.12 12.00
N THR A 146 13.40 5.06 12.94
CA THR A 146 13.02 6.45 12.63
C THR A 146 14.14 7.14 11.88
N VAL A 147 13.78 7.79 10.78
CA VAL A 147 14.70 8.53 9.92
C VAL A 147 14.14 9.89 9.50
N VAL A 148 15.02 10.81 9.17
CA VAL A 148 14.72 11.99 8.35
C VAL A 148 15.33 11.79 6.98
N ILE A 149 14.51 11.85 5.93
CA ILE A 149 14.95 11.97 4.55
C ILE A 149 15.07 13.46 4.20
N ALA A 150 16.20 13.89 3.66
CA ALA A 150 16.44 15.29 3.32
C ALA A 150 17.11 15.45 1.96
N HIS A 151 16.62 16.42 1.18
CA HIS A 151 17.19 16.86 -0.09
C HIS A 151 17.45 18.37 -0.04
N MET A 152 18.71 18.77 -0.18
CA MET A 152 19.16 20.15 -0.22
C MET A 152 20.04 20.35 -1.46
N ALA A 153 19.52 21.02 -2.50
CA ALA A 153 20.23 21.16 -3.78
C ALA A 153 21.58 21.89 -3.64
N ASN A 154 21.71 22.80 -2.66
CA ASN A 154 22.96 23.48 -2.33
C ASN A 154 23.97 22.59 -1.56
N GLY A 155 23.53 21.40 -1.09
CA GLY A 155 24.34 20.48 -0.29
C GLY A 155 24.57 20.95 1.16
N GLU A 156 23.87 21.94 1.66
CA GLU A 156 24.01 22.45 3.02
C GLU A 156 22.96 21.82 3.95
N PHE A 157 23.41 21.05 4.95
CA PHE A 157 22.55 20.33 5.89
C PHE A 157 22.79 20.79 7.33
N ASP A 158 21.71 21.17 8.02
CA ASP A 158 21.71 21.30 9.48
C ASP A 158 21.50 19.91 10.10
N LEU A 159 22.59 19.15 10.24
CA LEU A 159 22.52 17.79 10.79
C LEU A 159 22.06 17.74 12.25
N GLU A 160 22.26 18.81 13.02
CA GLU A 160 21.81 18.86 14.42
C GLU A 160 20.28 18.96 14.46
N ALA A 161 19.69 19.85 13.67
CA ALA A 161 18.24 19.98 13.55
C ALA A 161 17.59 18.70 13.00
N LEU A 162 18.17 18.07 11.95
CA LEU A 162 17.67 16.83 11.37
C LEU A 162 17.72 15.65 12.37
N ARG A 163 18.80 15.54 13.16
CA ARG A 163 18.90 14.53 14.23
C ARG A 163 17.88 14.77 15.34
N ALA A 164 17.68 16.03 15.74
CA ALA A 164 16.67 16.38 16.72
C ALA A 164 15.26 16.02 16.24
N GLN A 165 14.97 16.27 14.97
CA GLN A 165 13.70 15.90 14.34
C GLN A 165 13.50 14.38 14.32
N ALA A 166 14.50 13.59 13.90
CA ALA A 166 14.43 12.13 13.91
C ALA A 166 14.21 11.58 15.34
N LYS A 167 14.94 12.12 16.32
CA LYS A 167 14.85 11.68 17.71
C LYS A 167 13.52 12.03 18.38
N GLY A 168 12.92 13.16 17.98
CA GLY A 168 11.66 13.65 18.55
C GLY A 168 10.41 12.98 17.99
N TRP A 169 10.52 12.18 16.92
CA TRP A 169 9.35 11.55 16.30
C TRP A 169 8.90 10.30 17.09
N PRO A 170 7.61 10.20 17.48
CA PRO A 170 7.14 9.14 18.39
C PRO A 170 7.04 7.75 17.75
N GLY A 171 7.11 7.62 16.41
CA GLY A 171 6.86 6.36 15.70
C GLY A 171 5.40 6.19 15.29
N LEU A 172 5.09 5.09 14.60
CA LEU A 172 3.74 4.81 14.09
C LEU A 172 2.79 4.23 15.15
N GLU A 173 3.33 3.69 16.25
CA GLU A 173 2.54 3.10 17.31
C GLU A 173 1.68 4.18 18.00
N GLY A 174 0.39 3.93 18.16
CA GLY A 174 -0.57 4.89 18.68
C GLY A 174 -1.04 5.96 17.68
N MET A 175 -0.56 5.96 16.43
CA MET A 175 -1.01 6.92 15.42
C MET A 175 -2.25 6.44 14.67
N ASP A 176 -3.32 7.23 14.72
CA ASP A 176 -4.49 7.07 13.85
C ASP A 176 -4.25 7.82 12.53
N LEU A 177 -3.63 7.15 11.57
CA LEU A 177 -3.37 7.72 10.24
C LEU A 177 -4.54 7.51 9.27
N ALA A 178 -5.48 6.62 9.57
CA ALA A 178 -6.63 6.37 8.72
C ALA A 178 -7.46 7.64 8.50
N LYS A 179 -7.67 8.46 9.53
CA LYS A 179 -8.35 9.76 9.40
C LYS A 179 -7.61 10.77 8.54
N GLU A 180 -6.27 10.71 8.51
CA GLU A 180 -5.45 11.66 7.74
C GLU A 180 -5.52 11.39 6.23
N VAL A 181 -5.77 10.12 5.84
CA VAL A 181 -5.73 9.68 4.43
C VAL A 181 -7.10 9.30 3.86
N SER A 182 -8.11 9.16 4.72
CA SER A 182 -9.48 8.85 4.32
C SER A 182 -10.11 10.01 3.53
N ARG A 183 -11.04 9.66 2.65
CA ARG A 183 -11.90 10.66 1.99
C ARG A 183 -12.72 11.45 3.01
N GLU A 184 -12.95 12.72 2.72
CA GLU A 184 -13.81 13.57 3.54
C GLU A 184 -15.29 13.48 3.17
N GLN A 185 -15.59 13.03 1.96
CA GLN A 185 -16.95 13.00 1.40
C GLN A 185 -17.31 11.61 0.86
N VAL A 186 -18.61 11.35 0.83
CA VAL A 186 -19.17 10.14 0.20
C VAL A 186 -18.91 10.19 -1.31
N GLU A 187 -18.43 9.09 -1.86
CA GLU A 187 -18.14 8.93 -3.27
C GLU A 187 -18.80 7.68 -3.84
N ASN A 188 -19.43 7.79 -5.02
CA ASN A 188 -19.89 6.63 -5.77
C ASN A 188 -18.83 6.26 -6.81
N TRP A 189 -18.30 5.06 -6.70
CA TRP A 189 -17.27 4.57 -7.61
C TRP A 189 -17.87 3.85 -8.80
N SER A 190 -17.57 4.32 -10.00
CA SER A 190 -18.09 3.77 -11.27
C SER A 190 -17.01 3.20 -12.19
N GLY A 191 -15.73 3.38 -11.86
CA GLY A 191 -14.61 2.93 -12.70
C GLY A 191 -14.25 1.46 -12.47
N GLY A 192 -14.29 0.62 -13.50
CA GLY A 192 -13.68 -0.72 -13.51
C GLY A 192 -12.16 -0.64 -13.66
N LYS A 193 -11.49 -1.80 -13.80
CA LYS A 193 -10.08 -1.86 -14.19
C LYS A 193 -9.92 -1.21 -15.56
N HIS A 194 -8.84 -0.43 -15.70
CA HIS A 194 -8.35 -0.11 -17.05
C HIS A 194 -7.90 -1.44 -17.67
N VAL A 195 -8.66 -1.93 -18.65
CA VAL A 195 -8.20 -3.00 -19.52
C VAL A 195 -7.00 -2.40 -20.23
N LEU A 196 -5.80 -2.94 -19.95
CA LEU A 196 -4.67 -2.71 -20.82
C LEU A 196 -5.13 -3.18 -22.20
N ASP A 197 -5.38 -2.25 -23.11
CA ASP A 197 -5.42 -2.54 -24.54
C ASP A 197 -3.99 -2.99 -24.89
N LEU A 198 -3.70 -4.25 -24.60
CA LEU A 198 -2.54 -4.90 -25.17
C LEU A 198 -2.75 -4.75 -26.68
N PRO A 199 -1.84 -4.08 -27.41
CA PRO A 199 -1.96 -4.06 -28.86
C PRO A 199 -2.08 -5.51 -29.29
N GLU A 200 -3.15 -5.86 -29.99
CA GLU A 200 -3.30 -7.18 -30.59
C GLU A 200 -1.97 -7.47 -31.28
N GLY A 201 -1.28 -8.54 -30.84
CA GLY A 201 -0.01 -8.93 -31.41
C GLY A 201 -0.16 -8.99 -32.93
N PRO A 202 0.90 -8.71 -33.72
CA PRO A 202 0.77 -8.59 -35.16
C PRO A 202 0.04 -9.81 -35.72
N SER A 203 -1.21 -9.60 -36.12
CA SER A 203 -1.98 -10.58 -36.85
C SER A 203 -1.22 -10.87 -38.14
N THR A 204 -0.60 -12.06 -38.21
CA THR A 204 0.01 -12.57 -39.43
C THR A 204 -1.08 -12.99 -40.41
N THR A 205 -1.84 -12.03 -40.90
CA THR A 205 -2.64 -12.17 -42.10
C THR A 205 -2.11 -11.19 -43.12
N LEU A 206 -1.22 -11.69 -43.98
CA LEU A 206 -0.92 -11.10 -45.27
C LEU A 206 -2.22 -11.10 -46.11
N GLY A 207 -2.76 -9.91 -46.43
CA GLY A 207 -3.96 -9.80 -47.27
C GLY A 207 -4.35 -8.39 -47.58
N MET A 208 -3.70 -7.79 -48.59
CA MET A 208 -4.16 -6.82 -49.61
C MET A 208 -5.17 -5.72 -49.24
N SER A 209 -4.66 -4.49 -49.37
CA SER A 209 -5.25 -3.23 -49.91
C SER A 209 -6.78 -3.02 -49.84
N GLY A 210 -7.12 -1.92 -49.19
CA GLY A 210 -8.45 -1.28 -49.35
C GLY A 210 -8.52 0.00 -48.53
N GLU A 211 -8.48 1.14 -49.18
CA GLU A 211 -8.69 2.48 -48.62
C GLU A 211 -10.03 2.58 -47.87
N GLY A 212 -10.05 3.27 -46.75
CA GLY A 212 -11.30 3.56 -46.04
C GLY A 212 -11.04 4.26 -44.70
N ASP A 213 -10.90 5.57 -44.77
CA ASP A 213 -10.90 6.54 -43.68
C ASP A 213 -12.16 6.40 -42.83
N ALA A 214 -11.98 6.12 -41.52
CA ALA A 214 -12.92 6.55 -40.48
C ALA A 214 -12.29 6.25 -39.10
N ARG A 215 -11.58 7.22 -38.51
CA ARG A 215 -11.32 7.25 -37.06
C ARG A 215 -12.67 7.40 -36.36
N SER A 216 -13.30 6.29 -36.04
CA SER A 216 -14.36 6.22 -35.06
C SER A 216 -13.70 6.41 -33.68
N GLN A 217 -13.82 7.59 -33.12
CA GLN A 217 -13.66 7.81 -31.70
C GLN A 217 -14.74 6.97 -31.01
N LYS A 218 -14.38 5.77 -30.54
CA LYS A 218 -15.19 5.06 -29.56
C LYS A 218 -15.13 5.89 -28.28
N GLU A 219 -16.22 6.64 -28.02
CA GLU A 219 -16.46 7.14 -26.68
C GLU A 219 -16.37 5.95 -25.70
N PRO A 220 -15.74 6.14 -24.50
CA PRO A 220 -15.74 5.09 -23.51
C PRO A 220 -17.20 4.72 -23.22
N ILE A 221 -17.54 3.46 -23.42
CA ILE A 221 -18.84 2.92 -23.03
C ILE A 221 -18.84 3.01 -21.50
N ILE A 222 -19.46 4.06 -20.95
CA ILE A 222 -19.83 4.14 -19.56
C ILE A 222 -20.94 3.07 -19.40
N PRO A 223 -20.70 1.97 -18.66
CA PRO A 223 -21.76 1.01 -18.43
C PRO A 223 -22.90 1.75 -17.73
N SER A 224 -24.05 1.85 -18.37
CA SER A 224 -25.26 2.30 -17.74
C SER A 224 -25.52 1.43 -16.51
N ALA A 225 -25.62 2.03 -15.33
CA ALA A 225 -25.98 1.47 -14.04
C ALA A 225 -25.67 -0.03 -13.90
N VAL A 226 -24.54 -0.38 -13.31
CA VAL A 226 -24.23 -1.80 -12.98
C VAL A 226 -25.39 -2.32 -12.13
N GLU A 227 -26.21 -3.19 -12.67
CA GLU A 227 -27.24 -3.93 -11.94
C GLU A 227 -26.51 -5.01 -11.11
N GLY A 228 -26.10 -4.67 -9.91
CA GLY A 228 -25.38 -5.59 -9.03
C GLY A 228 -25.57 -5.24 -7.56
N PRO A 229 -25.16 -6.12 -6.63
CA PRO A 229 -25.28 -5.85 -5.22
C PRO A 229 -24.54 -4.58 -4.84
N HIS A 230 -25.08 -3.87 -3.87
CA HIS A 230 -24.55 -2.62 -3.38
C HIS A 230 -23.56 -2.84 -2.24
N VAL A 231 -22.31 -2.54 -2.46
CA VAL A 231 -21.25 -2.56 -1.45
C VAL A 231 -21.05 -1.16 -0.91
N VAL A 232 -21.16 -1.01 0.41
CA VAL A 232 -20.69 0.18 1.11
C VAL A 232 -19.30 -0.09 1.66
N ALA A 233 -18.32 0.65 1.16
CA ALA A 233 -16.93 0.56 1.55
C ALA A 233 -16.57 1.67 2.55
N ILE A 234 -15.96 1.31 3.68
CA ILE A 234 -15.43 2.27 4.65
C ILE A 234 -13.96 2.50 4.33
N ASP A 235 -13.63 3.76 4.06
CA ASP A 235 -12.30 4.18 3.58
C ASP A 235 -11.37 4.53 4.74
N TYR A 236 -10.51 3.60 5.13
CA TYR A 236 -9.44 3.82 6.08
C TYR A 236 -8.11 4.22 5.41
N GLY A 237 -8.11 4.49 4.12
CA GLY A 237 -6.95 4.72 3.26
C GLY A 237 -6.89 3.69 2.13
N ALA A 238 -8.01 3.57 1.41
CA ALA A 238 -8.20 2.53 0.42
C ALA A 238 -7.40 2.78 -0.85
N LYS A 239 -6.79 1.73 -1.36
CA LYS A 239 -6.24 1.71 -2.72
C LYS A 239 -7.37 1.69 -3.75
N ARG A 240 -7.25 2.50 -4.79
CA ARG A 240 -8.23 2.56 -5.89
C ARG A 240 -8.47 1.21 -6.56
N ASN A 241 -7.43 0.37 -6.63
CA ASN A 241 -7.55 -0.94 -7.24
C ASN A 241 -8.50 -1.90 -6.50
N ILE A 242 -8.76 -1.68 -5.22
CA ILE A 242 -9.79 -2.40 -4.46
C ILE A 242 -11.18 -2.14 -5.07
N PHE A 243 -11.51 -0.86 -5.27
CA PHE A 243 -12.81 -0.49 -5.82
C PHE A 243 -12.99 -0.94 -7.27
N ARG A 244 -11.91 -0.89 -8.09
CA ARG A 244 -11.90 -1.44 -9.44
C ARG A 244 -12.24 -2.94 -9.43
N ASN A 245 -11.64 -3.71 -8.50
CA ASN A 245 -11.91 -5.15 -8.40
C ASN A 245 -13.32 -5.46 -7.88
N LEU A 246 -13.87 -4.67 -6.96
CA LEU A 246 -15.27 -4.81 -6.52
C LEU A 246 -16.25 -4.59 -7.67
N VAL A 247 -16.04 -3.55 -8.48
CA VAL A 247 -16.86 -3.28 -9.66
C VAL A 247 -16.72 -4.37 -10.71
N GLU A 248 -15.50 -4.87 -10.95
CA GLU A 248 -15.26 -5.97 -11.89
C GLU A 248 -15.92 -7.28 -11.45
N ALA A 249 -16.00 -7.53 -10.15
CA ALA A 249 -16.76 -8.64 -9.59
C ALA A 249 -18.29 -8.45 -9.69
N GLY A 250 -18.75 -7.28 -10.16
CA GLY A 250 -20.14 -6.95 -10.44
C GLY A 250 -20.87 -6.22 -9.32
N ALA A 251 -20.17 -5.55 -8.41
CA ALA A 251 -20.78 -4.73 -7.37
C ALA A 251 -20.90 -3.27 -7.78
N ARG A 252 -21.92 -2.57 -7.25
CA ARG A 252 -21.95 -1.11 -7.16
C ARG A 252 -21.25 -0.71 -5.86
N VAL A 253 -20.41 0.32 -5.88
CA VAL A 253 -19.62 0.70 -4.71
C VAL A 253 -19.92 2.14 -4.31
N THR A 254 -20.33 2.34 -3.05
CA THR A 254 -20.37 3.64 -2.39
C THR A 254 -19.30 3.66 -1.30
N ILE A 255 -18.47 4.69 -1.30
CA ILE A 255 -17.32 4.83 -0.40
C ILE A 255 -17.66 5.90 0.63
N LEU A 256 -17.52 5.56 1.91
CA LEU A 256 -17.74 6.46 3.04
C LEU A 256 -16.43 6.73 3.78
N PRO A 257 -16.30 7.90 4.44
CA PRO A 257 -15.15 8.21 5.28
C PRO A 257 -14.91 7.19 6.39
N ALA A 258 -13.67 7.12 6.88
CA ALA A 258 -13.27 6.25 8.00
C ALA A 258 -14.12 6.42 9.26
N THR A 259 -14.63 7.62 9.48
CA THR A 259 -15.42 8.01 10.66
C THR A 259 -16.92 7.86 10.49
N ALA A 260 -17.37 7.26 9.38
CA ALA A 260 -18.79 7.03 9.12
C ALA A 260 -19.44 6.23 10.26
N THR A 261 -20.59 6.70 10.73
CA THR A 261 -21.37 6.06 11.77
C THR A 261 -22.17 4.87 11.21
N TYR A 262 -22.63 4.00 12.11
CA TYR A 262 -23.51 2.88 11.74
C TYR A 262 -24.75 3.37 10.96
N ASP A 263 -25.41 4.42 11.45
CA ASP A 263 -26.64 4.95 10.84
C ASP A 263 -26.40 5.51 9.44
N GLU A 264 -25.27 6.21 9.23
CA GLU A 264 -24.86 6.68 7.90
C GLU A 264 -24.62 5.52 6.93
N ILE A 265 -23.93 4.46 7.38
CA ILE A 265 -23.63 3.29 6.56
C ILE A 265 -24.92 2.59 6.14
N VAL A 266 -25.82 2.28 7.08
CA VAL A 266 -27.06 1.54 6.78
C VAL A 266 -28.09 2.37 6.01
N ALA A 267 -28.03 3.71 6.10
CA ALA A 267 -28.86 4.61 5.29
C ALA A 267 -28.66 4.44 3.78
N HIS A 268 -27.49 3.94 3.36
CA HIS A 268 -27.22 3.58 1.96
C HIS A 268 -27.82 2.24 1.54
N ALA A 269 -28.49 1.50 2.44
CA ALA A 269 -29.08 0.18 2.18
C ALA A 269 -28.09 -0.79 1.49
N PRO A 270 -26.93 -1.10 2.10
CA PRO A 270 -25.95 -2.01 1.53
C PRO A 270 -26.42 -3.46 1.49
N ASP A 271 -26.02 -4.19 0.44
CA ASP A 271 -26.10 -5.65 0.39
C ASP A 271 -24.85 -6.30 1.02
N GLY A 272 -23.73 -5.56 1.13
CA GLY A 272 -22.51 -5.99 1.78
C GLY A 272 -21.62 -4.82 2.23
N ILE A 273 -20.77 -5.09 3.21
CA ILE A 273 -19.87 -4.10 3.83
C ILE A 273 -18.42 -4.44 3.51
N PHE A 274 -17.66 -3.43 3.12
CA PHE A 274 -16.24 -3.57 2.86
C PHE A 274 -15.41 -2.69 3.80
N LEU A 275 -14.42 -3.29 4.48
CA LEU A 275 -13.46 -2.57 5.33
C LEU A 275 -12.12 -2.48 4.58
N SER A 276 -11.70 -1.29 4.21
CA SER A 276 -10.53 -1.12 3.37
C SER A 276 -9.21 -1.35 4.11
N ASN A 277 -8.11 -1.39 3.36
CA ASN A 277 -6.76 -1.20 3.88
C ASN A 277 -6.57 0.23 4.40
N GLY A 278 -5.44 0.46 5.07
CA GLY A 278 -5.06 1.78 5.55
C GLY A 278 -3.79 1.76 6.38
N PRO A 279 -3.23 2.95 6.69
CA PRO A 279 -2.05 3.12 7.53
C PRO A 279 -2.37 3.23 9.01
N GLY A 280 -1.32 3.23 9.82
CA GLY A 280 -1.38 3.53 11.25
C GLY A 280 -1.52 2.31 12.15
N ASP A 281 -1.83 2.60 13.41
CA ASP A 281 -2.05 1.58 14.44
C ASP A 281 -3.52 1.16 14.46
N PRO A 282 -3.83 -0.13 14.24
CA PRO A 282 -5.21 -0.61 14.25
C PRO A 282 -5.91 -0.40 15.62
N ALA A 283 -5.16 -0.33 16.72
CA ALA A 283 -5.77 -0.05 18.02
C ALA A 283 -6.26 1.40 18.12
N ALA A 284 -5.51 2.36 17.57
CA ALA A 284 -5.92 3.77 17.55
C ALA A 284 -7.14 3.98 16.62
N THR A 285 -7.10 3.45 15.40
CA THR A 285 -8.25 3.48 14.47
C THR A 285 -9.45 2.72 15.06
N GLY A 286 -9.20 1.67 15.80
CA GLY A 286 -10.21 0.82 16.44
C GLY A 286 -11.06 1.55 17.47
N GLU A 287 -10.57 2.64 18.09
CA GLU A 287 -11.35 3.38 19.08
C GLU A 287 -12.73 3.80 18.55
N TYR A 288 -12.81 4.23 17.29
CA TYR A 288 -14.08 4.61 16.66
C TYR A 288 -14.61 3.56 15.69
N ALA A 289 -13.76 2.81 14.99
CA ALA A 289 -14.18 1.84 13.98
C ALA A 289 -14.77 0.56 14.61
N VAL A 290 -14.18 0.04 15.68
CA VAL A 290 -14.62 -1.22 16.32
C VAL A 290 -16.08 -1.18 16.80
N PRO A 291 -16.57 -0.13 17.49
CA PRO A 291 -17.98 -0.05 17.87
C PRO A 291 -18.93 -0.11 16.67
N VAL A 292 -18.59 0.55 15.56
CA VAL A 292 -19.39 0.54 14.32
C VAL A 292 -19.37 -0.85 13.68
N ILE A 293 -18.20 -1.47 13.56
CA ILE A 293 -18.05 -2.81 12.97
C ILE A 293 -18.85 -3.84 13.78
N ARG A 294 -18.87 -3.76 15.12
CA ARG A 294 -19.68 -4.64 15.96
C ARG A 294 -21.18 -4.52 15.64
N GLN A 295 -21.69 -3.30 15.48
CA GLN A 295 -23.10 -3.09 15.09
C GLN A 295 -23.38 -3.63 13.68
N LEU A 296 -22.45 -3.43 12.72
CA LEU A 296 -22.57 -3.97 11.37
C LEU A 296 -22.59 -5.49 11.36
N LEU A 297 -21.80 -6.15 12.20
CA LEU A 297 -21.79 -7.61 12.32
C LEU A 297 -23.14 -8.19 12.81
N GLU A 298 -23.93 -7.45 13.60
CA GLU A 298 -25.26 -7.87 14.04
C GLU A 298 -26.29 -7.84 12.90
N THR A 299 -26.06 -7.09 11.83
CA THR A 299 -26.94 -7.07 10.64
C THR A 299 -26.89 -8.38 9.85
N LYS A 300 -25.83 -9.17 10.03
CA LYS A 300 -25.50 -10.37 9.24
C LYS A 300 -25.35 -10.13 7.75
N LEU A 301 -25.11 -8.88 7.34
CA LEU A 301 -24.69 -8.59 5.97
C LEU A 301 -23.29 -9.19 5.71
N PRO A 302 -23.01 -9.67 4.49
CA PRO A 302 -21.67 -10.05 4.10
C PRO A 302 -20.66 -8.93 4.37
N LEU A 303 -19.52 -9.29 5.02
CA LEU A 303 -18.49 -8.34 5.37
C LEU A 303 -17.13 -8.88 4.93
N PHE A 304 -16.34 -8.04 4.23
CA PHE A 304 -14.98 -8.37 3.81
C PHE A 304 -14.01 -7.27 4.25
N GLY A 305 -12.88 -7.65 4.89
CA GLY A 305 -11.83 -6.73 5.34
C GLY A 305 -10.48 -7.03 4.74
N ILE A 306 -9.74 -5.99 4.33
CA ILE A 306 -8.38 -6.10 3.79
C ILE A 306 -7.41 -5.32 4.69
N CYS A 307 -6.27 -5.91 5.04
CA CYS A 307 -5.13 -5.34 5.74
C CYS A 307 -5.56 -4.65 7.07
N LEU A 308 -5.69 -3.33 7.12
CA LEU A 308 -6.24 -2.66 8.31
C LEU A 308 -7.68 -3.13 8.61
N GLY A 309 -8.53 -3.31 7.59
CA GLY A 309 -9.88 -3.84 7.76
C GLY A 309 -9.91 -5.25 8.34
N HIS A 310 -8.91 -6.10 8.04
CA HIS A 310 -8.73 -7.41 8.68
C HIS A 310 -8.40 -7.26 10.17
N GLN A 311 -7.49 -6.35 10.51
CA GLN A 311 -7.10 -6.09 11.90
C GLN A 311 -8.27 -5.53 12.72
N LEU A 312 -9.03 -4.58 12.14
CA LEU A 312 -10.21 -4.00 12.77
C LEU A 312 -11.34 -5.04 12.98
N LEU A 313 -11.56 -5.95 12.02
CA LEU A 313 -12.49 -7.06 12.19
C LEU A 313 -12.05 -7.96 13.35
N ALA A 314 -10.77 -8.31 13.44
CA ALA A 314 -10.25 -9.10 14.55
C ALA A 314 -10.45 -8.42 15.90
N LEU A 315 -10.19 -7.11 16.01
CA LEU A 315 -10.44 -6.32 17.22
C LEU A 315 -11.95 -6.26 17.57
N ALA A 316 -12.82 -6.14 16.56
CA ALA A 316 -14.26 -6.08 16.77
C ALA A 316 -14.83 -7.37 17.39
N VAL A 317 -14.26 -8.52 17.07
CA VAL A 317 -14.67 -9.81 17.64
C VAL A 317 -13.91 -10.19 18.93
N GLY A 318 -13.06 -9.31 19.45
CA GLY A 318 -12.34 -9.51 20.72
C GLY A 318 -10.95 -10.10 20.59
N GLY A 319 -10.40 -10.17 19.37
CA GLY A 319 -8.99 -10.46 19.13
C GLY A 319 -8.07 -9.29 19.50
N ARG A 320 -6.78 -9.47 19.29
CA ARG A 320 -5.75 -8.46 19.57
C ARG A 320 -4.83 -8.30 18.34
N THR A 321 -4.19 -7.14 18.27
CA THR A 321 -3.15 -6.84 17.28
C THR A 321 -1.85 -6.46 17.98
N ALA A 322 -0.73 -6.75 17.34
CA ALA A 322 0.61 -6.39 17.84
C ALA A 322 1.45 -5.79 16.71
N LYS A 323 2.33 -4.85 17.06
CA LYS A 323 3.34 -4.35 16.15
C LYS A 323 4.37 -5.45 15.86
N MET A 324 4.62 -5.69 14.59
CA MET A 324 5.61 -6.67 14.13
C MET A 324 7.02 -6.09 14.25
N PHE A 325 8.00 -6.96 14.46
CA PHE A 325 9.40 -6.53 14.55
C PHE A 325 9.88 -5.80 13.29
N GLN A 326 9.54 -6.26 12.09
CA GLN A 326 9.95 -5.62 10.83
C GLN A 326 8.79 -5.36 9.85
N GLY A 327 7.63 -5.97 10.09
CA GLY A 327 6.49 -5.95 9.17
C GLY A 327 6.73 -6.72 7.86
N HIS A 328 5.69 -6.83 7.05
CA HIS A 328 5.74 -7.43 5.73
C HIS A 328 5.49 -6.38 4.64
N ARG A 329 6.44 -6.23 3.70
CA ARG A 329 6.32 -5.28 2.59
C ARG A 329 6.95 -5.85 1.33
N GLY A 330 6.14 -6.05 0.30
CA GLY A 330 6.55 -6.60 -0.99
C GLY A 330 5.46 -7.38 -1.69
N ALA A 331 5.75 -7.80 -2.92
CA ALA A 331 4.80 -8.48 -3.79
C ALA A 331 5.14 -9.97 -4.01
N ASN A 332 5.86 -10.58 -3.09
CA ASN A 332 6.38 -11.95 -3.22
C ASN A 332 6.23 -12.77 -1.92
N HIS A 333 5.17 -12.50 -1.15
CA HIS A 333 4.92 -13.16 0.12
C HIS A 333 4.09 -14.43 -0.08
N PRO A 334 4.65 -15.63 0.21
CA PRO A 334 3.89 -16.86 0.13
C PRO A 334 2.96 -17.01 1.33
N VAL A 335 1.68 -17.20 1.07
CA VAL A 335 0.63 -17.41 2.05
C VAL A 335 -0.02 -18.76 1.80
N LYS A 336 -0.16 -19.57 2.85
CA LYS A 336 -0.83 -20.86 2.79
C LYS A 336 -2.29 -20.71 3.16
N ARG A 337 -3.19 -21.13 2.29
CA ARG A 337 -4.61 -21.31 2.60
C ARG A 337 -4.78 -22.58 3.43
N VAL A 338 -5.39 -22.44 4.61
CA VAL A 338 -5.48 -23.53 5.60
C VAL A 338 -6.41 -24.65 5.11
N LEU A 339 -7.49 -24.29 4.40
CA LEU A 339 -8.54 -25.22 3.96
C LEU A 339 -8.01 -26.39 3.11
N ASP A 340 -7.13 -26.10 2.16
CA ASP A 340 -6.67 -27.08 1.15
C ASP A 340 -5.15 -27.11 1.01
N GLY A 341 -4.42 -26.30 1.76
CA GLY A 341 -2.97 -26.24 1.74
C GLY A 341 -2.37 -25.53 0.52
N ARG A 342 -3.18 -24.94 -0.35
CA ARG A 342 -2.71 -24.16 -1.50
C ARG A 342 -1.86 -22.99 -1.04
N VAL A 343 -0.78 -22.72 -1.76
CA VAL A 343 0.07 -21.56 -1.55
C VAL A 343 -0.25 -20.51 -2.61
N GLU A 344 -0.49 -19.29 -2.16
CA GLU A 344 -0.72 -18.11 -2.99
C GLU A 344 0.43 -17.13 -2.77
N ILE A 345 0.91 -16.52 -3.85
CA ILE A 345 1.89 -15.45 -3.75
C ILE A 345 1.14 -14.13 -3.67
N THR A 346 1.42 -13.36 -2.63
CA THR A 346 0.61 -12.18 -2.29
C THR A 346 1.44 -10.92 -2.17
N SER A 347 0.78 -9.78 -2.28
CA SER A 347 1.32 -8.47 -1.95
C SER A 347 0.99 -8.12 -0.50
N MET A 348 1.96 -7.61 0.23
CA MET A 348 1.80 -7.20 1.63
C MET A 348 2.41 -5.83 1.90
N ASN A 349 1.73 -5.05 2.74
CA ASN A 349 2.24 -3.80 3.27
C ASN A 349 1.61 -3.53 4.64
N HIS A 350 2.16 -4.15 5.68
CA HIS A 350 1.69 -3.94 7.05
C HIS A 350 2.80 -4.04 8.08
N GLY A 351 2.69 -3.27 9.16
CA GLY A 351 3.58 -3.29 10.32
C GLY A 351 2.95 -3.86 11.58
N PHE A 352 1.65 -4.17 11.52
CA PHE A 352 0.90 -4.80 12.61
C PHE A 352 0.28 -6.10 12.10
N ALA A 353 0.06 -7.05 13.00
CA ALA A 353 -0.57 -8.33 12.69
C ALA A 353 -1.57 -8.72 13.78
N VAL A 354 -2.57 -9.54 13.42
CA VAL A 354 -3.48 -10.15 14.37
C VAL A 354 -2.76 -11.24 15.15
N GLU A 355 -2.86 -11.20 16.47
CA GLU A 355 -2.37 -12.27 17.33
C GLU A 355 -3.24 -13.52 17.17
N ARG A 356 -2.62 -14.67 16.91
CA ARG A 356 -3.33 -15.95 16.75
C ARG A 356 -3.88 -16.46 18.10
N GLU A 357 -3.16 -16.16 19.17
CA GLU A 357 -3.55 -16.54 20.53
C GLU A 357 -4.66 -15.66 21.05
N GLY A 358 -5.67 -16.29 21.64
CA GLY A 358 -6.81 -15.57 22.23
C GLY A 358 -7.93 -15.18 21.24
N LEU A 359 -7.87 -15.66 19.99
CA LEU A 359 -9.01 -15.50 19.07
C LEU A 359 -10.23 -16.30 19.60
N PRO A 360 -11.44 -15.71 19.52
CA PRO A 360 -12.67 -16.41 19.93
C PRO A 360 -12.91 -17.70 19.14
N ALA A 361 -13.62 -18.66 19.72
CA ALA A 361 -13.96 -19.94 19.06
C ALA A 361 -14.81 -19.78 17.79
N THR A 362 -15.49 -18.64 17.64
CA THR A 362 -16.25 -18.27 16.44
C THR A 362 -15.37 -17.76 15.29
N VAL A 363 -14.07 -17.57 15.53
CA VAL A 363 -13.11 -17.13 14.53
C VAL A 363 -12.27 -18.30 14.05
N ARG A 364 -12.26 -18.53 12.75
CA ARG A 364 -11.43 -19.54 12.09
C ARG A 364 -10.31 -18.86 11.29
N GLU A 365 -9.06 -19.28 11.52
CA GLU A 365 -7.93 -18.88 10.70
C GLU A 365 -8.01 -19.51 9.32
N THR A 366 -7.90 -18.71 8.27
CA THR A 366 -8.04 -19.17 6.89
C THR A 366 -6.74 -19.16 6.11
N HIS A 367 -5.82 -18.26 6.47
CA HIS A 367 -4.54 -18.08 5.78
C HIS A 367 -3.41 -17.82 6.77
N VAL A 368 -2.21 -18.32 6.45
CA VAL A 368 -1.00 -18.21 7.28
C VAL A 368 0.21 -17.86 6.42
N SER A 369 1.01 -16.91 6.86
CA SER A 369 2.30 -16.55 6.25
C SER A 369 3.27 -17.73 6.34
N LEU A 370 3.91 -18.07 5.22
CA LEU A 370 4.97 -19.09 5.20
C LEU A 370 6.34 -18.53 5.62
N PHE A 371 6.48 -17.21 5.79
CA PHE A 371 7.73 -16.63 6.27
C PHE A 371 7.90 -16.74 7.79
N ASP A 372 6.83 -16.49 8.54
CA ASP A 372 6.91 -16.38 10.00
C ASP A 372 5.72 -17.01 10.76
N GLY A 373 4.75 -17.58 10.02
CA GLY A 373 3.57 -18.19 10.63
C GLY A 373 2.53 -17.19 11.15
N SER A 374 2.65 -15.91 10.86
CA SER A 374 1.66 -14.91 11.25
C SER A 374 0.30 -15.17 10.59
N ASN A 375 -0.78 -14.73 11.27
CA ASN A 375 -2.13 -14.81 10.72
C ASN A 375 -2.24 -13.93 9.48
N CYS A 376 -2.77 -14.48 8.40
CA CYS A 376 -3.00 -13.79 7.14
C CYS A 376 -4.46 -13.82 6.67
N GLY A 377 -5.38 -14.36 7.47
CA GLY A 377 -6.79 -14.35 7.13
C GLY A 377 -7.66 -15.01 8.18
N LEU A 378 -8.86 -14.49 8.31
CA LEU A 378 -9.88 -14.93 9.25
C LEU A 378 -11.22 -15.10 8.53
N GLU A 379 -12.08 -15.97 9.08
CA GLU A 379 -13.52 -15.96 8.80
C GLU A 379 -14.31 -16.23 10.08
N LEU A 380 -15.51 -15.69 10.15
CA LEU A 380 -16.43 -15.94 11.26
C LEU A 380 -17.29 -17.16 10.92
N THR A 381 -17.50 -18.05 11.89
CA THR A 381 -18.25 -19.29 11.69
C THR A 381 -19.76 -19.12 11.92
N ASP A 382 -20.17 -18.03 12.56
CA ASP A 382 -21.54 -17.72 12.96
C ASP A 382 -22.20 -16.60 12.11
N ARG A 383 -21.43 -15.97 11.22
CA ARG A 383 -21.92 -14.88 10.36
C ARG A 383 -21.08 -14.75 9.09
N PRO A 384 -21.61 -14.15 8.00
CA PRO A 384 -20.94 -14.11 6.70
C PRO A 384 -19.87 -13.02 6.65
N ALA A 385 -18.80 -13.16 7.43
CA ALA A 385 -17.70 -12.20 7.48
C ALA A 385 -16.36 -12.91 7.36
N PHE A 386 -15.46 -12.34 6.54
CA PHE A 386 -14.09 -12.83 6.40
C PHE A 386 -13.13 -11.67 6.09
N SER A 387 -11.84 -11.92 6.26
CA SER A 387 -10.82 -10.90 5.99
C SER A 387 -9.46 -11.52 5.69
N VAL A 388 -8.60 -10.74 5.02
CA VAL A 388 -7.21 -11.11 4.73
C VAL A 388 -6.25 -9.97 5.08
N GLN A 389 -5.05 -10.33 5.57
CA GLN A 389 -4.02 -9.37 5.94
C GLN A 389 -3.26 -8.83 4.71
N TYR A 390 -3.19 -9.62 3.66
CA TYR A 390 -2.53 -9.25 2.40
C TYR A 390 -3.48 -8.50 1.45
N HIS A 391 -2.93 -8.02 0.34
CA HIS A 391 -3.61 -7.22 -0.66
C HIS A 391 -4.02 -8.08 -1.87
N PRO A 392 -5.24 -8.64 -1.91
CA PRO A 392 -5.70 -9.48 -3.03
C PRO A 392 -5.91 -8.67 -4.31
N GLU A 393 -6.06 -7.35 -4.20
CA GLU A 393 -6.16 -6.43 -5.33
C GLU A 393 -4.84 -6.27 -6.09
N ALA A 394 -3.71 -6.76 -5.53
CA ALA A 394 -2.36 -6.53 -6.06
C ALA A 394 -2.02 -5.02 -6.19
N SER A 395 -1.48 -4.57 -7.32
CA SER A 395 -1.16 -3.17 -7.64
C SER A 395 -0.20 -2.52 -6.61
N PRO A 396 1.11 -2.91 -6.66
CA PRO A 396 1.67 -3.96 -7.52
C PRO A 396 1.52 -5.36 -6.91
N GLY A 397 1.65 -6.39 -7.74
CA GLY A 397 1.80 -7.75 -7.27
C GLY A 397 1.03 -8.82 -8.06
N PRO A 398 1.15 -10.09 -7.62
CA PRO A 398 0.44 -11.20 -8.21
C PRO A 398 -1.05 -11.18 -7.94
N MET A 399 -1.81 -11.79 -8.84
CA MET A 399 -3.28 -11.80 -8.83
C MET A 399 -3.88 -13.14 -8.34
N ASP A 400 -3.10 -13.94 -7.62
CA ASP A 400 -3.50 -15.29 -7.18
C ASP A 400 -4.77 -15.28 -6.32
N SER A 401 -5.06 -14.17 -5.65
CA SER A 401 -6.12 -14.04 -4.66
C SER A 401 -7.32 -13.18 -5.11
N LEU A 402 -7.40 -12.79 -6.39
CA LEU A 402 -8.51 -11.99 -6.94
C LEU A 402 -9.88 -12.64 -6.72
N TYR A 403 -9.95 -13.97 -6.68
CA TYR A 403 -11.18 -14.73 -6.41
C TYR A 403 -11.90 -14.32 -5.12
N LEU A 404 -11.21 -13.65 -4.18
CA LEU A 404 -11.82 -13.18 -2.92
C LEU A 404 -12.85 -12.08 -3.14
N PHE A 405 -12.67 -11.24 -4.17
CA PHE A 405 -13.68 -10.26 -4.55
C PHE A 405 -14.93 -10.92 -5.13
N GLU A 406 -14.76 -11.93 -6.00
CA GLU A 406 -15.87 -12.73 -6.54
C GLU A 406 -16.59 -13.50 -5.43
N LYS A 407 -15.84 -14.10 -4.48
CA LYS A 407 -16.38 -14.74 -3.29
C LYS A 407 -17.26 -13.77 -2.51
N PHE A 408 -16.77 -12.56 -2.22
CA PHE A 408 -17.49 -11.56 -1.44
C PHE A 408 -18.77 -11.13 -2.14
N VAL A 409 -18.70 -10.76 -3.42
CA VAL A 409 -19.90 -10.37 -4.21
C VAL A 409 -20.88 -11.54 -4.34
N GLY A 410 -20.39 -12.76 -4.47
CA GLY A 410 -21.22 -13.96 -4.52
C GLY A 410 -22.00 -14.26 -3.22
N MET A 411 -21.54 -13.77 -2.06
CA MET A 411 -22.25 -13.91 -0.78
C MET A 411 -23.50 -13.03 -0.66
N MET A 412 -23.66 -12.04 -1.57
CA MET A 412 -24.80 -11.10 -1.59
C MET A 412 -25.89 -11.51 -2.60
N ARG A 413 -25.70 -12.56 -3.37
CA ARG A 413 -26.60 -13.05 -4.43
C ARG A 413 -27.52 -14.18 -3.94
#